data_b02d10a0f44d65e7784d342ab12bcfd5
#
_entry.id   b02d10a0f44d65e7784d342ab12bcfd5
#
_cell.length_a   1.000
_cell.length_b   1.000
_cell.length_c   1.000
_cell.angle_alpha   90.00
_cell.angle_beta   90.00
_cell.angle_gamma   90.00
#
_symmetry.space_group_name_H-M   'P 1'
#
loop_
_entity.id
_entity.type
_entity.pdbx_description
1 polymer ?
#
loop_
_entity_poly.entity_id
_entity_poly.type
_entity_poly.pdbx_seq_one_letter_code
_entity_poly.pdbx_strand_id
1 'polypeptide(L)'
;NADTIDKIFTWILSEAAEAGYLKPEAVFIDGTHIKANANTKKKIEIEVPVAAKRYADELLEEINKDRQEHGKKPFDDDDTPKSNGKKKDNTSKKKLKNRKKAEKTKKITQSTTDPESGLFVKGEHERQFAYEAHTACDKNGFVLETVVTPGNVHDSVAFDDVYDKLAENFPEIET
;
A
#
# COMPACT_ATOMS: atom_id res chain seq x y z
N ASN A 1 -8.47 -22.47 8.76
CA ASN A 1 -8.86 -21.17 9.20
C ASN A 1 -7.60 -20.31 9.32
N ALA A 2 -7.59 -19.09 8.73
CA ALA A 2 -6.40 -18.22 8.71
C ALA A 2 -5.86 -17.98 10.13
N ASP A 3 -6.73 -17.61 11.07
CA ASP A 3 -6.35 -17.38 12.47
C ASP A 3 -5.61 -18.57 13.13
N THR A 4 -5.86 -19.79 12.66
CA THR A 4 -5.18 -20.98 13.20
C THR A 4 -3.76 -21.08 12.67
N ILE A 5 -3.57 -20.71 11.40
CA ILE A 5 -2.24 -20.69 10.77
C ILE A 5 -1.39 -19.61 11.43
N ASP A 6 -1.95 -18.41 11.62
CA ASP A 6 -1.26 -17.30 12.25
C ASP A 6 -0.83 -17.65 13.69
N LYS A 7 -1.71 -18.28 14.47
CA LYS A 7 -1.37 -18.75 15.83
C LYS A 7 -0.25 -19.79 15.85
N ILE A 8 -0.25 -20.73 14.90
CA ILE A 8 0.80 -21.74 14.78
C ILE A 8 2.12 -21.08 14.38
N PHE A 9 2.06 -20.16 13.44
CA PHE A 9 3.23 -19.41 12.98
C PHE A 9 3.85 -18.60 14.11
N THR A 10 3.05 -17.82 14.82
CA THR A 10 3.49 -17.01 15.97
C THR A 10 4.08 -17.91 17.08
N TRP A 11 3.45 -19.06 17.36
CA TRP A 11 3.99 -20.00 18.34
C TRP A 11 5.36 -20.56 17.93
N ILE A 12 5.53 -20.97 16.67
CA ILE A 12 6.82 -21.45 16.15
C ILE A 12 7.90 -20.39 16.26
N LEU A 13 7.57 -19.12 15.95
CA LEU A 13 8.50 -18.00 16.07
C LEU A 13 8.89 -17.76 17.52
N SER A 14 7.95 -17.84 18.46
CA SER A 14 8.21 -17.71 19.89
C SER A 14 9.21 -18.77 20.39
N GLU A 15 8.98 -20.05 20.02
CA GLU A 15 9.90 -21.15 20.34
C GLU A 15 11.30 -20.95 19.74
N ALA A 16 11.36 -20.44 18.50
CA ALA A 16 12.62 -20.14 17.81
C ALA A 16 13.37 -18.96 18.47
N ALA A 17 12.64 -17.94 18.94
CA ALA A 17 13.20 -16.83 19.68
C ALA A 17 13.77 -17.26 21.03
N GLU A 18 13.02 -18.05 21.81
CA GLU A 18 13.48 -18.59 23.10
C GLU A 18 14.72 -19.50 22.94
N ALA A 19 14.78 -20.23 21.83
CA ALA A 19 15.94 -21.05 21.51
C ALA A 19 17.15 -20.24 20.98
N GLY A 20 17.01 -18.94 20.78
CA GLY A 20 18.07 -18.02 20.32
C GLY A 20 18.43 -18.12 18.84
N TYR A 21 17.52 -18.68 18.02
CA TYR A 21 17.72 -18.78 16.57
C TYR A 21 17.42 -17.48 15.82
N LEU A 22 16.51 -16.65 16.34
CA LEU A 22 16.14 -15.40 15.71
C LEU A 22 17.16 -14.28 15.99
N LYS A 23 17.37 -13.44 14.99
CA LYS A 23 18.27 -12.28 15.04
C LYS A 23 17.57 -11.02 14.49
N PRO A 24 16.56 -10.50 15.19
CA PRO A 24 15.70 -9.42 14.72
C PRO A 24 16.40 -8.05 14.68
N GLU A 25 17.66 -7.93 15.06
CA GLU A 25 18.44 -6.66 15.01
C GLU A 25 18.52 -6.05 13.61
N ALA A 26 18.37 -6.86 12.56
CA ALA A 26 18.32 -6.41 11.17
C ALA A 26 17.28 -7.24 10.42
N VAL A 27 16.31 -6.55 9.83
CA VAL A 27 15.21 -7.16 9.09
C VAL A 27 15.26 -6.71 7.63
N PHE A 28 15.06 -7.65 6.73
CA PHE A 28 15.00 -7.43 5.29
C PHE A 28 13.59 -7.73 4.82
N ILE A 29 12.96 -6.77 4.12
CA ILE A 29 11.63 -6.92 3.57
C ILE A 29 11.75 -6.97 2.05
N ASP A 30 11.15 -7.99 1.44
CA ASP A 30 11.15 -8.19 -0.02
C ASP A 30 9.80 -8.75 -0.48
N GLY A 31 9.42 -8.41 -1.73
CA GLY A 31 8.18 -8.83 -2.36
C GLY A 31 8.40 -9.97 -3.36
N THR A 32 7.58 -11.01 -3.26
CA THR A 32 7.58 -12.13 -4.21
C THR A 32 6.23 -12.30 -4.86
N HIS A 33 6.18 -12.24 -6.19
CA HIS A 33 4.95 -12.43 -6.95
C HIS A 33 4.59 -13.91 -7.06
N ILE A 34 3.34 -14.23 -6.69
CA ILE A 34 2.76 -15.56 -6.75
C ILE A 34 1.64 -15.55 -7.79
N LYS A 35 1.79 -16.33 -8.85
CA LYS A 35 0.79 -16.40 -9.92
C LYS A 35 -0.56 -16.87 -9.38
N ALA A 36 -1.59 -16.08 -9.63
CA ALA A 36 -2.96 -16.43 -9.28
C ALA A 36 -3.53 -17.51 -10.21
N ASN A 37 -4.43 -18.34 -9.70
CA ASN A 37 -5.19 -19.29 -10.50
C ASN A 37 -6.36 -18.58 -11.23
N ALA A 38 -6.04 -17.53 -11.97
CA ALA A 38 -6.98 -16.67 -12.65
C ALA A 38 -6.91 -16.82 -14.17
N ASN A 39 -8.07 -16.80 -14.82
CA ASN A 39 -8.13 -16.83 -16.28
C ASN A 39 -7.84 -15.44 -16.85
N THR A 40 -6.69 -15.27 -17.51
CA THR A 40 -6.25 -13.98 -18.08
C THR A 40 -7.16 -13.42 -19.18
N LYS A 41 -8.01 -14.26 -19.79
CA LYS A 41 -8.97 -13.85 -20.82
C LYS A 41 -10.28 -13.35 -20.21
N LYS A 42 -10.63 -13.78 -18.97
CA LYS A 42 -11.83 -13.39 -18.25
C LYS A 42 -11.53 -12.22 -17.32
N LYS A 43 -11.62 -11.00 -17.85
CA LYS A 43 -11.29 -9.77 -17.14
C LYS A 43 -12.29 -8.67 -17.46
N ILE A 44 -12.45 -7.75 -16.53
CA ILE A 44 -13.25 -6.53 -16.64
C ILE A 44 -12.40 -5.31 -16.28
N GLU A 45 -12.79 -4.14 -16.77
CA GLU A 45 -12.23 -2.88 -16.31
C GLU A 45 -13.16 -2.30 -15.24
N ILE A 46 -12.62 -1.96 -14.10
CA ILE A 46 -13.33 -1.28 -13.01
C ILE A 46 -12.67 0.07 -12.72
N GLU A 47 -13.47 1.03 -12.29
CA GLU A 47 -12.97 2.33 -11.86
C GLU A 47 -12.79 2.32 -10.34
N VAL A 48 -11.58 2.60 -9.88
CA VAL A 48 -11.26 2.69 -8.45
C VAL A 48 -10.75 4.09 -8.10
N PRO A 49 -11.02 4.60 -6.90
CA PRO A 49 -10.45 5.85 -6.43
C PRO A 49 -8.92 5.81 -6.44
N VAL A 50 -8.27 6.92 -6.79
CA VAL A 50 -6.81 7.01 -6.74
C VAL A 50 -6.36 7.15 -5.29
N ALA A 51 -5.48 6.26 -4.82
CA ALA A 51 -5.01 6.21 -3.43
C ALA A 51 -4.41 7.55 -2.95
N ALA A 52 -3.62 8.22 -3.79
CA ALA A 52 -3.06 9.53 -3.47
C ALA A 52 -4.12 10.60 -3.19
N LYS A 53 -5.33 10.47 -3.76
CA LYS A 53 -6.43 11.38 -3.48
C LYS A 53 -7.12 11.03 -2.17
N ARG A 54 -7.32 9.74 -1.87
CA ARG A 54 -7.87 9.32 -0.57
C ARG A 54 -7.01 9.84 0.57
N TYR A 55 -5.70 9.69 0.48
CA TYR A 55 -4.76 10.21 1.48
C TYR A 55 -4.83 11.73 1.60
N ALA A 56 -4.93 12.47 0.49
CA ALA A 56 -5.06 13.92 0.52
C ALA A 56 -6.41 14.38 1.11
N ASP A 57 -7.50 13.66 0.83
CA ASP A 57 -8.82 13.94 1.38
C ASP A 57 -8.86 13.61 2.89
N GLU A 58 -8.29 12.48 3.32
CA GLU A 58 -8.15 12.09 4.74
C GLU A 58 -7.30 13.10 5.52
N LEU A 59 -6.15 13.51 4.97
CA LEU A 59 -5.29 14.52 5.57
C LEU A 59 -5.99 15.89 5.68
N LEU A 60 -6.78 16.27 4.67
CA LEU A 60 -7.55 17.51 4.68
C LEU A 60 -8.64 17.50 5.75
N GLU A 61 -9.30 16.37 5.93
CA GLU A 61 -10.29 16.16 7.00
C GLU A 61 -9.64 16.28 8.38
N GLU A 62 -8.49 15.66 8.59
CA GLU A 62 -7.74 15.71 9.84
C GLU A 62 -7.26 17.14 10.17
N ILE A 63 -6.69 17.82 9.18
CA ILE A 63 -6.31 19.25 9.31
C ILE A 63 -7.53 20.11 9.62
N ASN A 64 -8.67 19.90 8.98
CA ASN A 64 -9.87 20.66 9.21
C ASN A 64 -10.48 20.43 10.60
N LYS A 65 -10.37 19.20 11.11
CA LYS A 65 -10.76 18.85 12.48
C LYS A 65 -9.90 19.61 13.50
N ASP A 66 -8.58 19.55 13.36
CA ASP A 66 -7.64 20.31 14.23
C ASP A 66 -7.91 21.82 14.18
N ARG A 67 -8.18 22.36 13.00
CA ARG A 67 -8.51 23.79 12.83
C ARG A 67 -9.81 24.20 13.53
N GLN A 68 -10.84 23.33 13.49
CA GLN A 68 -12.10 23.58 14.18
C GLN A 68 -11.92 23.56 15.70
N GLU A 69 -11.13 22.62 16.23
CA GLU A 69 -10.79 22.54 17.65
C GLU A 69 -10.07 23.82 18.13
N HIS A 70 -9.30 24.48 17.24
CA HIS A 70 -8.61 25.73 17.52
C HIS A 70 -9.38 26.98 17.05
N GLY A 71 -10.69 26.87 16.77
CA GLY A 71 -11.55 27.99 16.39
C GLY A 71 -11.24 28.64 15.04
N LYS A 72 -10.52 27.94 14.16
CA LYS A 72 -10.17 28.40 12.80
C LYS A 72 -11.15 27.86 11.77
N LYS A 73 -11.37 28.62 10.69
CA LYS A 73 -12.21 28.16 9.59
C LYS A 73 -11.56 26.97 8.87
N PRO A 74 -12.32 25.94 8.44
CA PRO A 74 -11.80 24.84 7.65
C PRO A 74 -11.20 25.34 6.32
N PHE A 75 -10.27 24.60 5.77
CA PHE A 75 -9.80 24.85 4.39
C PHE A 75 -10.83 24.29 3.40
N ASP A 76 -11.15 25.09 2.39
CA ASP A 76 -11.84 24.60 1.20
C ASP A 76 -10.83 23.98 0.21
N ASP A 77 -11.28 23.05 -0.62
CA ASP A 77 -10.49 22.34 -1.65
C ASP A 77 -9.70 23.30 -2.61
N ASP A 78 -10.04 24.59 -2.63
CA ASP A 78 -9.43 25.61 -3.50
C ASP A 78 -8.30 26.42 -2.81
N ASP A 79 -8.10 26.27 -1.50
CA ASP A 79 -7.17 27.04 -0.66
C ASP A 79 -5.82 26.35 -0.37
N THR A 80 -5.38 25.44 -1.23
CA THR A 80 -4.02 24.88 -1.11
C THR A 80 -2.98 26.00 -1.19
N PRO A 81 -2.00 26.08 -0.24
CA PRO A 81 -1.01 27.15 -0.20
C PRO A 81 -0.23 27.22 -1.51
N LYS A 82 -0.42 28.30 -2.23
CA LYS A 82 0.34 28.62 -3.45
C LYS A 82 1.78 28.89 -3.02
N SER A 83 2.68 27.96 -3.34
CA SER A 83 4.12 28.22 -3.19
C SER A 83 4.45 29.52 -3.96
N ASN A 84 5.06 30.48 -3.27
CA ASN A 84 5.54 31.75 -3.83
C ASN A 84 6.51 31.49 -4.99
N GLY A 85 6.06 31.64 -6.22
CA GLY A 85 6.91 31.46 -7.40
C GLY A 85 6.25 31.93 -8.69
N LYS A 86 6.53 33.14 -9.08
CA LYS A 86 6.47 33.75 -10.44
C LYS A 86 5.19 33.57 -11.27
N LYS A 87 4.61 34.71 -11.65
CA LYS A 87 3.52 34.90 -12.63
C LYS A 87 3.74 33.98 -13.85
N LYS A 88 2.85 33.03 -14.08
CA LYS A 88 2.77 32.21 -15.30
C LYS A 88 1.45 32.46 -16.03
N ASP A 89 1.58 32.54 -17.35
CA ASP A 89 0.61 32.80 -18.37
C ASP A 89 -0.77 32.16 -18.20
N ASN A 90 -1.84 32.86 -18.57
CA ASN A 90 -3.24 32.42 -18.44
C ASN A 90 -3.61 31.14 -19.20
N THR A 91 -2.83 30.74 -20.19
CA THR A 91 -3.01 29.48 -20.94
C THR A 91 -2.69 28.23 -20.12
N SER A 92 -1.78 28.33 -19.16
CA SER A 92 -1.39 27.24 -18.27
C SER A 92 -2.46 26.93 -17.22
N LYS A 93 -3.24 27.95 -16.78
CA LYS A 93 -4.29 27.77 -15.77
C LYS A 93 -5.49 26.95 -16.29
N LYS A 94 -5.82 27.08 -17.58
CA LYS A 94 -6.92 26.30 -18.19
C LYS A 94 -6.56 24.81 -18.36
N LYS A 95 -5.29 24.52 -18.67
CA LYS A 95 -4.76 23.15 -18.73
C LYS A 95 -4.65 22.49 -17.35
N LEU A 96 -4.29 23.26 -16.31
CA LEU A 96 -4.24 22.72 -14.93
C LEU A 96 -5.63 22.49 -14.35
N LYS A 97 -6.62 23.37 -14.61
CA LYS A 97 -8.02 23.14 -14.18
C LYS A 97 -8.64 21.90 -14.84
N ASN A 98 -8.35 21.66 -16.11
CA ASN A 98 -8.81 20.45 -16.80
C ASN A 98 -8.08 19.19 -16.32
N ARG A 99 -6.81 19.26 -15.90
CA ARG A 99 -6.11 18.15 -15.26
C ARG A 99 -6.66 17.82 -13.87
N LYS A 100 -6.97 18.84 -13.05
CA LYS A 100 -7.54 18.63 -11.69
C LYS A 100 -8.96 18.07 -11.71
N LYS A 101 -9.70 18.15 -12.83
CA LYS A 101 -11.05 17.60 -12.98
C LYS A 101 -11.07 16.17 -13.55
N ALA A 102 -9.92 15.66 -14.05
CA ALA A 102 -9.88 14.46 -14.88
C ALA A 102 -9.54 13.14 -14.14
N GLU A 103 -9.06 13.16 -12.89
CA GLU A 103 -8.60 11.90 -12.26
C GLU A 103 -9.06 11.74 -10.81
N LYS A 104 -10.38 11.60 -10.64
CA LYS A 104 -10.93 11.08 -9.37
C LYS A 104 -10.88 9.55 -9.29
N THR A 105 -10.75 8.88 -10.43
CA THR A 105 -10.77 7.42 -10.54
C THR A 105 -9.70 6.93 -11.52
N LYS A 106 -9.14 5.77 -11.23
CA LYS A 106 -8.21 5.02 -12.09
C LYS A 106 -8.92 3.76 -12.57
N LYS A 107 -8.82 3.47 -13.87
CA LYS A 107 -9.26 2.18 -14.41
C LYS A 107 -8.25 1.12 -14.08
N ILE A 108 -8.67 0.05 -13.44
CA ILE A 108 -7.87 -1.15 -13.20
C ILE A 108 -8.52 -2.35 -13.88
N THR A 109 -7.70 -3.29 -14.29
CA THR A 109 -8.16 -4.57 -14.84
C THR A 109 -8.28 -5.57 -13.72
N GLN A 110 -9.47 -6.12 -13.53
CA GLN A 110 -9.76 -7.14 -12.50
C GLN A 110 -10.12 -8.46 -13.17
N SER A 111 -9.67 -9.56 -12.58
CA SER A 111 -10.10 -10.91 -12.99
C SER A 111 -11.53 -11.18 -12.52
N THR A 112 -12.35 -11.81 -13.36
CA THR A 112 -13.70 -12.27 -12.97
C THR A 112 -13.68 -13.65 -12.33
N THR A 113 -12.59 -14.40 -12.45
CA THR A 113 -12.43 -15.74 -11.86
C THR A 113 -11.70 -15.70 -10.53
N ASP A 114 -10.94 -14.65 -10.28
CA ASP A 114 -10.23 -14.39 -9.03
C ASP A 114 -10.14 -12.87 -8.82
N PRO A 115 -11.21 -12.25 -8.29
CA PRO A 115 -11.31 -10.78 -8.17
C PRO A 115 -10.32 -10.15 -7.20
N GLU A 116 -9.80 -10.93 -6.26
CA GLU A 116 -8.83 -10.47 -5.25
C GLU A 116 -7.41 -10.36 -5.81
N SER A 117 -7.13 -11.08 -6.92
CA SER A 117 -5.82 -10.99 -7.57
C SER A 117 -5.62 -9.68 -8.31
N GLY A 118 -4.37 -9.18 -8.34
CA GLY A 118 -3.97 -7.99 -9.08
C GLY A 118 -3.34 -8.31 -10.43
N LEU A 119 -3.54 -7.44 -11.43
CA LEU A 119 -2.83 -7.59 -12.71
C LEU A 119 -1.38 -7.12 -12.56
N PHE A 120 -0.47 -8.07 -12.47
CA PHE A 120 0.97 -7.85 -12.48
C PHE A 120 1.50 -7.69 -13.91
N VAL A 121 2.34 -6.69 -14.12
CA VAL A 121 2.96 -6.40 -15.42
C VAL A 121 4.46 -6.21 -15.22
N LYS A 122 5.26 -7.10 -15.83
CA LYS A 122 6.72 -7.01 -15.82
C LYS A 122 7.24 -6.87 -17.25
N GLY A 123 7.79 -5.71 -17.55
CA GLY A 123 8.24 -5.39 -18.91
C GLY A 123 7.09 -5.37 -19.93
N GLU A 124 7.41 -5.65 -21.19
CA GLU A 124 6.44 -5.59 -22.29
C GLU A 124 5.62 -6.87 -22.48
N HIS A 125 6.13 -8.01 -22.03
CA HIS A 125 5.62 -9.33 -22.41
C HIS A 125 4.95 -10.10 -21.27
N GLU A 126 5.28 -9.81 -20.02
CA GLU A 126 4.74 -10.55 -18.89
C GLU A 126 3.54 -9.82 -18.26
N ARG A 127 2.33 -10.36 -18.50
CA ARG A 127 1.08 -9.87 -17.92
C ARG A 127 0.31 -11.05 -17.37
N GLN A 128 0.17 -11.09 -16.04
CA GLN A 128 -0.57 -12.15 -15.37
C GLN A 128 -1.29 -11.62 -14.14
N PHE A 129 -2.36 -12.29 -13.75
CA PHE A 129 -2.94 -12.06 -12.44
C PHE A 129 -2.07 -12.75 -11.38
N ALA A 130 -1.75 -12.02 -10.32
CA ALA A 130 -0.87 -12.47 -9.27
C ALA A 130 -1.26 -11.88 -7.92
N TYR A 131 -0.76 -12.50 -6.89
CA TYR A 131 -0.62 -11.93 -5.56
C TYR A 131 0.86 -11.56 -5.34
N GLU A 132 1.11 -10.69 -4.39
CA GLU A 132 2.45 -10.38 -3.93
C GLU A 132 2.56 -10.66 -2.45
N ALA A 133 3.51 -11.51 -2.08
CA ALA A 133 3.84 -11.81 -0.70
C ALA A 133 5.02 -10.92 -0.27
N HIS A 134 4.74 -9.95 0.57
CA HIS A 134 5.75 -9.10 1.20
C HIS A 134 6.21 -9.79 2.47
N THR A 135 7.45 -10.25 2.47
CA THR A 135 7.99 -11.10 3.52
C THR A 135 9.14 -10.39 4.23
N ALA A 136 9.05 -10.33 5.55
CA ALA A 136 10.10 -9.85 6.42
C ALA A 136 10.94 -11.04 6.93
N CYS A 137 12.25 -10.98 6.75
CA CYS A 137 13.18 -12.00 7.21
C CYS A 137 14.29 -11.39 8.06
N ASP A 138 14.79 -12.15 9.03
CA ASP A 138 16.00 -11.82 9.75
C ASP A 138 17.27 -12.12 8.94
N LYS A 139 18.43 -11.76 9.47
CA LYS A 139 19.74 -12.02 8.82
C LYS A 139 20.09 -13.50 8.66
N ASN A 140 19.41 -14.38 9.37
CA ASN A 140 19.58 -15.85 9.27
C ASN A 140 18.61 -16.49 8.28
N GLY A 141 17.69 -15.67 7.69
CA GLY A 141 16.68 -16.13 6.74
C GLY A 141 15.42 -16.69 7.38
N PHE A 142 15.20 -16.50 8.68
CA PHE A 142 13.93 -16.82 9.30
C PHE A 142 12.89 -15.80 8.88
N VAL A 143 11.74 -16.27 8.40
CA VAL A 143 10.58 -15.45 8.10
C VAL A 143 9.94 -15.01 9.41
N LEU A 144 9.86 -13.70 9.62
CA LEU A 144 9.30 -13.10 10.83
C LEU A 144 7.83 -12.68 10.63
N GLU A 145 7.50 -12.20 9.43
CA GLU A 145 6.14 -11.79 9.07
C GLU A 145 5.93 -11.87 7.56
N THR A 146 4.69 -12.07 7.14
CA THR A 146 4.30 -12.04 5.73
C THR A 146 2.93 -11.40 5.56
N VAL A 147 2.86 -10.40 4.66
CA VAL A 147 1.60 -9.78 4.22
C VAL A 147 1.37 -10.08 2.75
N VAL A 148 0.19 -10.54 2.41
CA VAL A 148 -0.18 -10.85 1.02
C VAL A 148 -1.11 -9.78 0.48
N THR A 149 -0.75 -9.18 -0.65
CA THR A 149 -1.53 -8.16 -1.35
C THR A 149 -1.86 -8.59 -2.79
N PRO A 150 -2.82 -7.94 -3.46
CA PRO A 150 -2.96 -8.07 -4.92
C PRO A 150 -1.65 -7.68 -5.61
N GLY A 151 -1.22 -8.44 -6.62
CA GLY A 151 0.09 -8.27 -7.29
C GLY A 151 0.28 -6.97 -8.09
N ASN A 152 -0.63 -6.03 -8.00
CA ASN A 152 -0.54 -4.66 -8.54
C ASN A 152 -0.37 -3.60 -7.45
N VAL A 153 -0.21 -4.00 -6.20
CA VAL A 153 0.12 -3.12 -5.07
C VAL A 153 1.64 -2.95 -5.03
N HIS A 154 2.10 -1.72 -4.90
CA HIS A 154 3.54 -1.44 -4.85
C HIS A 154 4.08 -1.71 -3.44
N ASP A 155 5.31 -2.24 -3.34
CA ASP A 155 5.98 -2.59 -2.09
C ASP A 155 5.95 -1.47 -1.05
N SER A 156 6.11 -0.21 -1.49
CA SER A 156 6.07 0.95 -0.59
C SER A 156 4.70 1.18 0.08
N VAL A 157 3.62 0.62 -0.47
CA VAL A 157 2.27 0.71 0.13
C VAL A 157 2.07 -0.40 1.16
N ALA A 158 2.62 -1.57 0.90
CA ALA A 158 2.52 -2.72 1.79
C ALA A 158 3.55 -2.68 2.95
N PHE A 159 4.57 -1.82 2.83
CA PHE A 159 5.65 -1.74 3.82
C PHE A 159 5.14 -1.43 5.23
N ASP A 160 4.24 -0.45 5.36
CA ASP A 160 3.70 -0.03 6.66
C ASP A 160 2.95 -1.19 7.32
N ASP A 161 2.11 -1.91 6.56
CA ASP A 161 1.36 -3.08 7.06
C ASP A 161 2.28 -4.21 7.55
N VAL A 162 3.39 -4.46 6.83
CA VAL A 162 4.40 -5.47 7.22
C VAL A 162 5.13 -5.02 8.48
N TYR A 163 5.52 -3.74 8.51
CA TYR A 163 6.26 -3.16 9.63
C TYR A 163 5.45 -3.13 10.91
N ASP A 164 4.20 -2.70 10.85
CA ASP A 164 3.30 -2.62 12.01
C ASP A 164 3.10 -3.99 12.65
N LYS A 165 2.81 -5.02 11.84
CA LYS A 165 2.70 -6.39 12.34
C LYS A 165 4.00 -6.94 12.92
N LEU A 166 5.12 -6.60 12.28
CA LEU A 166 6.44 -6.99 12.76
C LEU A 166 6.75 -6.36 14.12
N ALA A 167 6.44 -5.07 14.29
CA ALA A 167 6.64 -4.34 15.55
C ALA A 167 5.70 -4.85 16.68
N GLU A 168 4.50 -5.31 16.35
CA GLU A 168 3.60 -5.96 17.30
C GLU A 168 4.17 -7.27 17.84
N ASN A 169 4.80 -8.08 16.98
CA ASN A 169 5.35 -9.38 17.33
C ASN A 169 6.76 -9.29 17.95
N PHE A 170 7.54 -8.29 17.56
CA PHE A 170 8.94 -8.08 17.97
C PHE A 170 9.18 -6.63 18.41
N PRO A 171 8.73 -6.23 19.62
CA PRO A 171 8.86 -4.85 20.09
C PRO A 171 10.31 -4.39 20.31
N GLU A 172 11.27 -5.29 20.29
CA GLU A 172 12.71 -5.03 20.36
C GLU A 172 13.33 -4.54 19.04
N ILE A 173 12.57 -4.54 17.93
CA ILE A 173 13.04 -3.98 16.66
C ILE A 173 12.97 -2.45 16.77
N GLU A 174 14.11 -1.85 17.09
CA GLU A 174 14.27 -0.40 17.11
C GLU A 174 14.39 0.14 15.67
N THR A 175 13.70 1.25 15.40
CA THR A 175 13.78 2.02 14.15
C THR A 175 15.04 2.87 14.06
#